data_93af41705c1a396e44fd436ed334dc96
#
_entry.id   93af41705c1a396e44fd436ed334dc96
#
_cell.length_a   1.000
_cell.length_b   1.000
_cell.length_c   1.000
_cell.angle_alpha   90.00
_cell.angle_beta   90.00
_cell.angle_gamma   90.00
#
_symmetry.space_group_name_H-M   'P 1'
#
loop_
_entity.id
_entity.type
_entity.pdbx_description
1 polymer ?
#
loop_
_entity_poly.entity_id
_entity_poly.type
_entity_poly.pdbx_seq_one_letter_code
_entity_poly.pdbx_strand_id
1 'polypeptide(L)'
;ELDELVAPVLALQAYLSETHDEAFLQERFVQDGLSLILARLREARHPDTALYETFLQPTDDEIVHPYLTYDNVLVWRALQLLADWRPAQRGSLLAEADAVRAAIFTHCVKKDADGQPYFAWSVDLAGHHDVYDEPPGSLQLLPYYGFCERTDVIWQNTVRMIRSADYKFSFAGKPIAEIGCPHAPWPWVLSLCNSLLCGHAEQALRELTI
;
A
#
# COMPACT_ATOMS: atom_id res chain seq x y z
N GLU A 1 -0.35 -1.51 13.96
CA GLU A 1 0.05 -1.18 12.59
C GLU A 1 -1.16 -1.02 11.70
N LEU A 2 -1.04 -0.23 10.63
CA LEU A 2 -2.20 0.04 9.75
C LEU A 2 -2.47 -1.11 8.78
N ASP A 3 -1.44 -1.68 8.19
CA ASP A 3 -1.57 -2.81 7.27
C ASP A 3 -2.21 -4.03 7.95
N GLU A 4 -1.77 -4.39 9.16
CA GLU A 4 -2.39 -5.45 9.96
C GLU A 4 -3.85 -5.12 10.32
N LEU A 5 -4.12 -3.85 10.66
CA LEU A 5 -5.48 -3.41 11.02
C LEU A 5 -6.45 -3.54 9.85
N VAL A 6 -6.01 -3.28 8.61
CA VAL A 6 -6.86 -3.35 7.42
C VAL A 6 -6.82 -4.72 6.74
N ALA A 7 -5.84 -5.57 7.02
CA ALA A 7 -5.71 -6.90 6.41
C ALA A 7 -6.99 -7.75 6.48
N PRO A 8 -7.75 -7.78 7.61
CA PRO A 8 -9.01 -8.53 7.67
C PRO A 8 -10.08 -8.01 6.68
N VAL A 9 -10.11 -6.70 6.38
CA VAL A 9 -11.03 -6.12 5.39
C VAL A 9 -10.69 -6.61 3.99
N LEU A 10 -9.40 -6.61 3.64
CA LEU A 10 -8.92 -7.08 2.34
C LEU A 10 -9.10 -8.59 2.18
N ALA A 11 -8.83 -9.37 3.24
CA ALA A 11 -9.05 -10.81 3.25
C ALA A 11 -10.54 -11.16 3.11
N LEU A 12 -11.43 -10.42 3.77
CA LEU A 12 -12.88 -10.58 3.63
C LEU A 12 -13.32 -10.29 2.19
N GLN A 13 -12.78 -9.27 1.54
CA GLN A 13 -13.07 -8.98 0.14
C GLN A 13 -12.64 -10.16 -0.76
N ALA A 14 -11.46 -10.71 -0.57
CA ALA A 14 -10.99 -11.86 -1.33
C ALA A 14 -11.92 -13.07 -1.12
N TYR A 15 -12.28 -13.36 0.12
CA TYR A 15 -13.22 -14.44 0.47
C TYR A 15 -14.57 -14.27 -0.24
N LEU A 16 -15.18 -13.07 -0.13
CA LEU A 16 -16.49 -12.79 -0.74
C LEU A 16 -16.43 -12.86 -2.28
N SER A 17 -15.32 -12.43 -2.88
CA SER A 17 -15.14 -12.49 -4.34
C SER A 17 -15.07 -13.92 -4.86
N GLU A 18 -14.47 -14.84 -4.10
CA GLU A 18 -14.31 -16.25 -4.50
C GLU A 18 -15.53 -17.10 -4.17
N THR A 19 -16.15 -16.86 -3.00
CA THR A 19 -17.23 -17.71 -2.48
C THR A 19 -18.61 -17.22 -2.78
N HIS A 20 -18.79 -15.91 -3.01
CA HIS A 20 -20.08 -15.22 -3.11
C HIS A 20 -20.96 -15.41 -1.86
N ASP A 21 -20.35 -15.65 -0.69
CA ASP A 21 -21.04 -15.90 0.58
C ASP A 21 -21.42 -14.57 1.27
N GLU A 22 -22.43 -13.90 0.73
CA GLU A 22 -22.97 -12.65 1.32
C GLU A 22 -23.55 -12.87 2.73
N ALA A 23 -23.91 -14.10 3.10
CA ALA A 23 -24.45 -14.40 4.43
C ALA A 23 -23.35 -14.28 5.50
N PHE A 24 -22.11 -14.66 5.18
CA PHE A 24 -20.97 -14.50 6.08
C PHE A 24 -20.72 -13.03 6.45
N LEU A 25 -20.90 -12.11 5.50
CA LEU A 25 -20.78 -10.68 5.77
C LEU A 25 -21.80 -10.19 6.82
N GLN A 26 -22.95 -10.84 6.93
CA GLN A 26 -24.02 -10.46 7.88
C GLN A 26 -23.82 -11.07 9.28
N GLU A 27 -22.85 -11.97 9.45
CA GLU A 27 -22.53 -12.53 10.75
C GLU A 27 -22.16 -11.45 11.76
N ARG A 28 -22.72 -11.54 12.98
CA ARG A 28 -22.55 -10.51 14.01
C ARG A 28 -21.07 -10.25 14.32
N PHE A 29 -20.27 -11.30 14.47
CA PHE A 29 -18.86 -11.14 14.80
C PHE A 29 -18.07 -10.45 13.68
N VAL A 30 -18.46 -10.64 12.39
CA VAL A 30 -17.88 -9.92 11.24
C VAL A 30 -18.25 -8.44 11.33
N GLN A 31 -19.52 -8.09 11.55
CA GLN A 31 -19.95 -6.71 11.65
C GLN A 31 -19.35 -5.97 12.86
N ASP A 32 -19.24 -6.66 14.01
CA ASP A 32 -18.59 -6.12 15.19
C ASP A 32 -17.08 -5.89 14.94
N GLY A 33 -16.39 -6.84 14.27
CA GLY A 33 -15.00 -6.71 13.87
C GLY A 33 -14.76 -5.54 12.91
N LEU A 34 -15.55 -5.41 11.84
CA LEU A 34 -15.47 -4.28 10.91
C LEU A 34 -15.73 -2.93 11.60
N SER A 35 -16.60 -2.91 12.60
CA SER A 35 -16.87 -1.69 13.39
C SER A 35 -15.70 -1.31 14.27
N LEU A 36 -15.04 -2.29 14.87
CA LEU A 36 -13.83 -2.09 15.66
C LEU A 36 -12.68 -1.58 14.80
N ILE A 37 -12.45 -2.19 13.63
CA ILE A 37 -11.42 -1.76 12.67
C ILE A 37 -11.64 -0.29 12.30
N LEU A 38 -12.85 0.08 11.91
CA LEU A 38 -13.16 1.45 11.54
C LEU A 38 -12.94 2.45 12.70
N ALA A 39 -13.29 2.06 13.92
CA ALA A 39 -13.04 2.90 15.10
C ALA A 39 -11.53 3.10 15.32
N ARG A 40 -10.73 2.04 15.23
CA ARG A 40 -9.27 2.10 15.38
C ARG A 40 -8.58 2.90 14.27
N LEU A 41 -9.03 2.75 13.02
CA LEU A 41 -8.54 3.58 11.91
C LEU A 41 -8.74 5.08 12.22
N ARG A 42 -9.92 5.46 12.71
CA ARG A 42 -10.21 6.86 13.04
C ARG A 42 -9.36 7.42 14.17
N GLU A 43 -8.90 6.58 15.10
CA GLU A 43 -7.95 6.98 16.15
C GLU A 43 -6.56 7.32 15.59
N ALA A 44 -6.13 6.63 14.53
CA ALA A 44 -4.84 6.84 13.86
C ALA A 44 -4.86 7.99 12.82
N ARG A 45 -6.04 8.59 12.57
CA ARG A 45 -6.20 9.61 11.55
C ARG A 45 -5.68 10.97 12.02
N HIS A 46 -4.77 11.57 11.24
CA HIS A 46 -4.31 12.94 11.49
C HIS A 46 -5.48 13.94 11.30
N PRO A 47 -5.72 14.85 12.26
CA PRO A 47 -6.90 15.71 12.26
C PRO A 47 -6.98 16.65 11.06
N ASP A 48 -5.85 17.20 10.61
CA ASP A 48 -5.81 18.26 9.61
C ASP A 48 -5.52 17.77 8.18
N THR A 49 -4.80 16.65 8.01
CA THR A 49 -4.33 16.18 6.69
C THR A 49 -5.09 15.00 6.13
N ALA A 50 -5.85 14.30 6.95
CA ALA A 50 -6.52 13.04 6.63
C ALA A 50 -5.60 11.85 6.32
N LEU A 51 -4.28 11.95 6.52
CA LEU A 51 -3.40 10.79 6.54
C LEU A 51 -3.55 10.02 7.86
N TYR A 52 -3.19 8.75 7.80
CA TYR A 52 -3.23 7.82 8.94
C TYR A 52 -1.80 7.47 9.33
N GLU A 53 -1.52 7.52 10.62
CA GLU A 53 -0.19 7.21 11.17
C GLU A 53 -0.04 5.72 11.48
N THR A 54 1.16 5.21 11.29
CA THR A 54 1.61 3.89 11.74
C THR A 54 2.92 4.04 12.49
N PHE A 55 3.37 3.01 13.20
CA PHE A 55 4.62 3.03 13.96
C PHE A 55 5.61 1.94 13.53
N LEU A 56 5.15 0.96 12.78
CA LEU A 56 5.99 -0.05 12.12
C LEU A 56 5.66 -0.10 10.63
N GLN A 57 6.61 -0.61 9.86
CA GLN A 57 6.41 -0.94 8.43
C GLN A 57 5.94 -2.41 8.29
N PRO A 58 5.50 -2.84 7.09
CA PRO A 58 5.02 -4.20 6.84
C PRO A 58 6.02 -5.34 7.09
N THR A 59 7.24 -5.03 7.51
CA THR A 59 8.27 -5.98 7.98
C THR A 59 8.40 -6.04 9.50
N ASP A 60 7.51 -5.39 10.25
CA ASP A 60 7.59 -5.17 11.71
C ASP A 60 8.81 -4.35 12.15
N ASP A 61 9.52 -3.72 11.23
CA ASP A 61 10.63 -2.82 11.54
C ASP A 61 10.12 -1.40 11.85
N GLU A 62 10.86 -0.65 12.70
CA GLU A 62 10.52 0.73 13.01
C GLU A 62 10.51 1.63 11.77
N ILE A 63 9.49 2.45 11.65
CA ILE A 63 9.34 3.43 10.57
C ILE A 63 10.08 4.73 10.92
N VAL A 64 10.66 5.38 9.90
CA VAL A 64 11.36 6.67 10.07
C VAL A 64 10.36 7.83 10.18
N HIS A 65 9.33 7.83 9.35
CA HIS A 65 8.30 8.86 9.32
C HIS A 65 6.91 8.25 9.45
N PRO A 66 5.99 8.85 10.22
CA PRO A 66 4.76 8.18 10.70
C PRO A 66 3.69 7.94 9.62
N TYR A 67 3.78 8.58 8.45
CA TYR A 67 2.76 8.48 7.40
C TYR A 67 3.31 7.69 6.22
N LEU A 68 3.08 6.38 6.26
CA LEU A 68 3.50 5.44 5.23
C LEU A 68 2.52 5.47 4.05
N THR A 69 3.03 5.72 2.84
CA THR A 69 2.20 5.86 1.64
C THR A 69 1.43 4.57 1.34
N TYR A 70 2.11 3.42 1.39
CA TYR A 70 1.50 2.12 1.16
C TYR A 70 0.32 1.86 2.09
N ASP A 71 0.50 2.02 3.40
CA ASP A 71 -0.55 1.81 4.40
C ASP A 71 -1.75 2.75 4.20
N ASN A 72 -1.48 4.01 3.85
CA ASN A 72 -2.55 4.96 3.55
C ASN A 72 -3.34 4.58 2.28
N VAL A 73 -2.70 3.92 1.31
CA VAL A 73 -3.41 3.33 0.16
C VAL A 73 -4.26 2.14 0.59
N LEU A 74 -3.79 1.30 1.51
CA LEU A 74 -4.59 0.20 2.07
C LEU A 74 -5.80 0.73 2.85
N VAL A 75 -5.64 1.79 3.65
CA VAL A 75 -6.75 2.46 4.35
C VAL A 75 -7.77 3.00 3.34
N TRP A 76 -7.31 3.70 2.30
CA TRP A 76 -8.19 4.17 1.22
C TRP A 76 -9.02 3.02 0.62
N ARG A 77 -8.36 1.89 0.32
CA ARG A 77 -9.04 0.73 -0.24
C ARG A 77 -10.04 0.12 0.74
N ALA A 78 -9.65 -0.04 2.01
CA ALA A 78 -10.53 -0.56 3.05
C ALA A 78 -11.78 0.30 3.26
N LEU A 79 -11.64 1.64 3.24
CA LEU A 79 -12.79 2.56 3.35
C LEU A 79 -13.78 2.40 2.18
N GLN A 80 -13.29 2.17 0.96
CA GLN A 80 -14.16 1.90 -0.19
C GLN A 80 -14.93 0.58 -0.02
N LEU A 81 -14.26 -0.48 0.39
CA LEU A 81 -14.88 -1.78 0.65
C LEU A 81 -15.95 -1.69 1.77
N LEU A 82 -15.60 -1.00 2.86
CA LEU A 82 -16.54 -0.73 3.94
C LEU A 82 -17.76 0.09 3.47
N ALA A 83 -17.56 1.03 2.54
CA ALA A 83 -18.66 1.80 1.95
C ALA A 83 -19.61 0.91 1.14
N ASP A 84 -19.10 -0.09 0.45
CA ASP A 84 -19.94 -1.03 -0.31
C ASP A 84 -20.72 -1.97 0.62
N TRP A 85 -20.12 -2.38 1.73
CA TRP A 85 -20.76 -3.29 2.70
C TRP A 85 -21.67 -2.58 3.73
N ARG A 86 -21.59 -1.25 3.83
CA ARG A 86 -22.34 -0.44 4.82
C ARG A 86 -23.14 0.68 4.16
N PRO A 87 -24.26 0.38 3.50
CA PRO A 87 -25.04 1.37 2.74
C PRO A 87 -25.44 2.60 3.56
N ALA A 88 -25.75 2.43 4.85
CA ALA A 88 -26.10 3.54 5.74
C ALA A 88 -24.95 4.53 6.01
N GLN A 89 -23.70 4.10 5.85
CA GLN A 89 -22.51 4.91 6.05
C GLN A 89 -21.77 5.21 4.74
N ARG A 90 -22.29 4.75 3.59
CA ARG A 90 -21.60 4.82 2.29
C ARG A 90 -21.07 6.22 1.98
N GLY A 91 -21.91 7.24 2.12
CA GLY A 91 -21.51 8.62 1.78
C GLY A 91 -20.36 9.15 2.62
N SER A 92 -20.37 8.90 3.93
CA SER A 92 -19.29 9.34 4.82
C SER A 92 -18.00 8.55 4.60
N LEU A 93 -18.08 7.25 4.36
CA LEU A 93 -16.90 6.40 4.10
C LEU A 93 -16.23 6.74 2.77
N LEU A 94 -17.00 7.01 1.72
CA LEU A 94 -16.45 7.47 0.44
C LEU A 94 -15.81 8.86 0.57
N ALA A 95 -16.42 9.78 1.29
CA ALA A 95 -15.81 11.09 1.55
C ALA A 95 -14.50 10.97 2.35
N GLU A 96 -14.43 10.03 3.30
CA GLU A 96 -13.22 9.73 4.07
C GLU A 96 -12.14 9.09 3.16
N ALA A 97 -12.52 8.19 2.25
CA ALA A 97 -11.63 7.62 1.23
C ALA A 97 -11.09 8.69 0.27
N ASP A 98 -11.94 9.58 -0.23
CA ASP A 98 -11.53 10.67 -1.11
C ASP A 98 -10.56 11.63 -0.40
N ALA A 99 -10.79 11.90 0.88
CA ALA A 99 -9.91 12.77 1.67
C ALA A 99 -8.51 12.15 1.86
N VAL A 100 -8.40 10.86 2.19
CA VAL A 100 -7.10 10.21 2.31
C VAL A 100 -6.39 10.10 0.95
N ARG A 101 -7.13 9.82 -0.13
CA ARG A 101 -6.56 9.84 -1.47
C ARG A 101 -5.96 11.21 -1.83
N ALA A 102 -6.70 12.28 -1.60
CA ALA A 102 -6.22 13.64 -1.83
C ALA A 102 -5.00 13.98 -0.97
N ALA A 103 -4.99 13.53 0.29
CA ALA A 103 -3.86 13.70 1.20
C ALA A 103 -2.59 12.99 0.71
N ILE A 104 -2.71 11.76 0.20
CA ILE A 104 -1.58 11.02 -0.40
C ILE A 104 -0.98 11.83 -1.56
N PHE A 105 -1.79 12.32 -2.50
CA PHE A 105 -1.28 13.13 -3.60
C PHE A 105 -0.68 14.47 -3.16
N THR A 106 -1.20 15.07 -2.10
CA THR A 106 -0.72 16.34 -1.57
C THR A 106 0.60 16.20 -0.80
N HIS A 107 0.72 15.17 0.02
CA HIS A 107 1.81 15.06 0.99
C HIS A 107 2.85 14.00 0.63
N CYS A 108 2.45 12.90 -0.03
CA CYS A 108 3.35 11.78 -0.31
C CYS A 108 3.95 11.82 -1.71
N VAL A 109 3.45 12.65 -2.63
CA VAL A 109 4.10 12.86 -3.93
C VAL A 109 5.23 13.86 -3.79
N LYS A 110 6.43 13.45 -4.18
CA LYS A 110 7.65 14.26 -4.17
C LYS A 110 8.23 14.37 -5.58
N LYS A 111 9.30 15.13 -5.74
CA LYS A 111 10.02 15.25 -7.01
C LYS A 111 11.47 14.82 -6.83
N ASP A 112 11.99 14.09 -7.79
CA ASP A 112 13.42 13.73 -7.85
C ASP A 112 14.28 14.94 -8.32
N ALA A 113 15.57 14.72 -8.47
CA ALA A 113 16.52 15.77 -8.88
C ALA A 113 16.22 16.35 -10.27
N ASP A 114 15.55 15.58 -11.14
CA ASP A 114 15.15 15.98 -12.49
C ASP A 114 13.73 16.59 -12.51
N GLY A 115 13.11 16.75 -11.35
CA GLY A 115 11.76 17.30 -11.19
C GLY A 115 10.65 16.32 -11.51
N GLN A 116 10.95 15.01 -11.68
CA GLN A 116 9.95 14.00 -11.96
C GLN A 116 9.20 13.60 -10.69
N PRO A 117 7.85 13.52 -10.73
CA PRO A 117 7.09 13.17 -9.54
C PRO A 117 7.19 11.67 -9.25
N TYR A 118 7.23 11.32 -7.95
CA TYR A 118 7.20 9.93 -7.46
C TYR A 118 6.47 9.86 -6.13
N PHE A 119 6.02 8.68 -5.72
CA PHE A 119 5.50 8.42 -4.37
C PHE A 119 6.66 8.17 -3.42
N ALA A 120 6.79 9.00 -2.38
CA ALA A 120 7.68 8.74 -1.27
C ALA A 120 7.19 7.51 -0.48
N TRP A 121 8.10 6.78 0.15
CA TRP A 121 7.73 5.67 1.03
C TRP A 121 6.96 6.17 2.25
N SER A 122 7.55 7.10 2.98
CA SER A 122 6.97 7.72 4.16
C SER A 122 7.23 9.22 4.22
N VAL A 123 6.40 9.96 4.97
CA VAL A 123 6.52 11.40 5.19
C VAL A 123 6.24 11.77 6.64
N ASP A 124 6.80 12.92 7.11
CA ASP A 124 6.61 13.46 8.47
C ASP A 124 5.70 14.68 8.53
N LEU A 125 5.20 15.16 7.41
CA LEU A 125 4.43 16.41 7.24
C LEU A 125 5.21 17.71 7.56
N ALA A 126 6.48 17.59 7.98
CA ALA A 126 7.40 18.71 8.24
C ALA A 126 8.39 18.95 7.09
N GLY A 127 8.29 18.18 6.03
CA GLY A 127 9.10 18.33 4.82
C GLY A 127 10.06 17.16 4.55
N HIS A 128 10.25 16.27 5.52
CA HIS A 128 11.10 15.10 5.33
C HIS A 128 10.30 13.94 4.74
N HIS A 129 11.01 13.05 4.04
CA HIS A 129 10.44 11.87 3.41
C HIS A 129 11.54 10.86 3.08
N ASP A 130 11.14 9.60 2.89
CA ASP A 130 12.03 8.52 2.48
C ASP A 130 11.80 8.12 1.03
N VAL A 131 12.91 7.82 0.34
CA VAL A 131 12.94 7.03 -0.91
C VAL A 131 13.33 5.61 -0.53
N TYR A 132 12.32 4.77 -0.35
CA TYR A 132 12.49 3.41 0.13
C TYR A 132 11.38 2.53 -0.45
N ASP A 133 11.54 1.24 -0.39
CA ASP A 133 10.51 0.24 -0.69
C ASP A 133 10.90 -1.09 -0.03
N GLU A 134 9.91 -1.88 0.30
CA GLU A 134 10.13 -3.24 0.80
C GLU A 134 9.08 -4.19 0.24
N PRO A 135 9.46 -5.46 0.00
CA PRO A 135 8.57 -6.40 -0.68
C PRO A 135 7.21 -6.66 -0.01
N PRO A 136 7.07 -6.75 1.32
CA PRO A 136 5.77 -6.98 1.97
C PRO A 136 4.76 -5.87 1.73
N GLY A 137 5.21 -4.62 1.64
CA GLY A 137 4.37 -3.42 1.53
C GLY A 137 4.73 -2.54 0.35
N SER A 138 5.13 -3.10 -0.79
CA SER A 138 5.72 -2.37 -1.90
C SER A 138 4.79 -1.35 -2.55
N LEU A 139 5.34 -0.17 -2.85
CA LEU A 139 4.71 0.86 -3.68
C LEU A 139 4.42 0.38 -5.12
N GLN A 140 5.02 -0.73 -5.55
CA GLN A 140 4.66 -1.40 -6.80
C GLN A 140 3.21 -1.88 -6.80
N LEU A 141 2.63 -2.20 -5.64
CA LEU A 141 1.29 -2.75 -5.48
C LEU A 141 0.15 -1.72 -5.60
N LEU A 142 0.44 -0.42 -5.70
CA LEU A 142 -0.59 0.61 -5.78
C LEU A 142 -1.65 0.35 -6.89
N PRO A 143 -1.27 -0.07 -8.13
CA PRO A 143 -2.25 -0.45 -9.15
C PRO A 143 -3.02 -1.73 -8.83
N TYR A 144 -2.42 -2.67 -8.12
CA TYR A 144 -3.11 -3.90 -7.68
C TYR A 144 -4.30 -3.59 -6.78
N TYR A 145 -4.16 -2.61 -5.89
CA TYR A 145 -5.26 -2.12 -5.06
C TYR A 145 -6.22 -1.16 -5.79
N GLY A 146 -5.95 -0.83 -7.06
CA GLY A 146 -6.77 0.08 -7.85
C GLY A 146 -6.56 1.57 -7.52
N PHE A 147 -5.48 1.91 -6.80
CA PHE A 147 -5.19 3.30 -6.41
C PHE A 147 -4.80 4.18 -7.60
N CYS A 148 -4.06 3.65 -8.53
CA CYS A 148 -3.65 4.30 -9.79
C CYS A 148 -3.59 3.28 -10.93
N GLU A 149 -3.49 3.79 -12.16
CA GLU A 149 -3.26 2.93 -13.33
C GLU A 149 -1.77 2.59 -13.46
N ARG A 150 -1.44 1.46 -14.10
CA ARG A 150 -0.05 1.11 -14.44
C ARG A 150 0.63 2.10 -15.40
N THR A 151 -0.16 2.92 -16.07
CA THR A 151 0.29 4.00 -16.95
C THR A 151 0.50 5.33 -16.24
N ASP A 152 0.18 5.41 -14.93
CA ASP A 152 0.38 6.61 -14.14
C ASP A 152 1.87 6.97 -14.05
N VAL A 153 2.22 8.20 -14.41
CA VAL A 153 3.61 8.66 -14.49
C VAL A 153 4.28 8.69 -13.12
N ILE A 154 3.53 9.03 -12.06
CA ILE A 154 4.07 9.08 -10.70
C ILE A 154 4.47 7.68 -10.26
N TRP A 155 3.58 6.71 -10.49
CA TRP A 155 3.84 5.31 -10.16
C TRP A 155 4.99 4.73 -11.00
N GLN A 156 5.02 4.99 -12.31
CA GLN A 156 6.10 4.51 -13.17
C GLN A 156 7.47 5.06 -12.75
N ASN A 157 7.53 6.33 -12.36
CA ASN A 157 8.76 6.92 -11.84
C ASN A 157 9.17 6.27 -10.52
N THR A 158 8.23 6.02 -9.62
CA THR A 158 8.47 5.31 -8.35
C THR A 158 9.06 3.93 -8.60
N VAL A 159 8.43 3.12 -9.44
CA VAL A 159 8.91 1.76 -9.79
C VAL A 159 10.29 1.81 -10.43
N ARG A 160 10.52 2.75 -11.35
CA ARG A 160 11.83 2.93 -11.97
C ARG A 160 12.92 3.23 -10.94
N MET A 161 12.63 4.08 -9.94
CA MET A 161 13.60 4.43 -8.89
C MET A 161 13.94 3.23 -8.01
N ILE A 162 12.95 2.52 -7.47
CA ILE A 162 13.17 1.40 -6.55
C ILE A 162 13.74 0.15 -7.24
N ARG A 163 13.57 0.01 -8.54
CA ARG A 163 14.16 -1.09 -9.34
C ARG A 163 15.44 -0.70 -10.07
N SER A 164 15.93 0.53 -9.92
CA SER A 164 17.17 0.97 -10.54
C SER A 164 18.39 0.33 -9.88
N ALA A 165 19.52 0.27 -10.60
CA ALA A 165 20.78 -0.20 -10.04
C ALA A 165 21.33 0.73 -8.93
N ASP A 166 20.84 1.98 -8.87
CA ASP A 166 21.25 2.97 -7.87
C ASP A 166 20.49 2.82 -6.55
N TYR A 167 19.36 2.07 -6.54
CA TYR A 167 18.64 1.79 -5.31
C TYR A 167 19.37 0.71 -4.51
N LYS A 168 19.72 1.03 -3.27
CA LYS A 168 20.64 0.22 -2.42
C LYS A 168 20.18 -1.22 -2.15
N PHE A 169 18.90 -1.53 -2.31
CA PHE A 169 18.33 -2.86 -2.12
C PHE A 169 17.87 -3.50 -3.43
N SER A 170 18.17 -2.89 -4.57
CA SER A 170 17.90 -3.46 -5.88
C SER A 170 18.98 -4.46 -6.29
N PHE A 171 18.53 -5.55 -6.88
CA PHE A 171 19.39 -6.55 -7.52
C PHE A 171 19.33 -6.45 -9.04
N ALA A 172 19.06 -5.26 -9.57
CA ALA A 172 19.06 -4.98 -11.00
C ALA A 172 20.36 -5.50 -11.66
N GLY A 173 20.21 -6.21 -12.79
CA GLY A 173 21.34 -6.83 -13.50
C GLY A 173 21.85 -8.15 -12.90
N LYS A 174 21.25 -8.67 -11.84
CA LYS A 174 21.51 -10.01 -11.31
C LYS A 174 20.56 -11.04 -11.92
N PRO A 175 20.85 -12.35 -11.82
CA PRO A 175 19.95 -13.40 -12.34
C PRO A 175 18.52 -13.29 -11.79
N ILE A 176 18.36 -12.95 -10.51
CA ILE A 176 17.11 -12.57 -9.88
C ILE A 176 17.19 -11.06 -9.62
N ALA A 177 16.52 -10.27 -10.46
CA ALA A 177 16.63 -8.81 -10.47
C ALA A 177 15.52 -8.14 -9.62
N GLU A 178 15.18 -8.77 -8.51
CA GLU A 178 14.15 -8.29 -7.56
C GLU A 178 14.77 -7.40 -6.48
N ILE A 179 13.92 -6.87 -5.60
CA ILE A 179 14.39 -6.05 -4.47
C ILE A 179 14.40 -6.84 -3.16
N GLY A 180 15.30 -6.44 -2.28
CA GLY A 180 15.30 -6.81 -0.86
C GLY A 180 15.00 -5.60 0.01
N CYS A 181 15.26 -5.72 1.30
CA CYS A 181 15.18 -4.64 2.28
C CYS A 181 16.17 -4.93 3.43
N PRO A 182 16.36 -4.04 4.43
CA PRO A 182 17.24 -4.32 5.56
C PRO A 182 16.85 -5.57 6.35
N HIS A 183 15.55 -5.86 6.48
CA HIS A 183 15.03 -7.04 7.15
C HIS A 183 15.46 -8.34 6.44
N ALA A 184 15.47 -8.34 5.10
CA ALA A 184 15.94 -9.44 4.26
C ALA A 184 16.76 -8.88 3.09
N PRO A 185 18.12 -8.75 3.25
CA PRO A 185 18.98 -8.04 2.29
C PRO A 185 19.33 -8.87 1.05
N TRP A 186 18.40 -9.66 0.56
CA TRP A 186 18.49 -10.53 -0.62
C TRP A 186 17.24 -10.32 -1.49
N PRO A 187 17.27 -10.74 -2.79
CA PRO A 187 16.06 -10.77 -3.60
C PRO A 187 14.97 -11.59 -2.89
N TRP A 188 13.84 -10.99 -2.62
CA TRP A 188 12.80 -11.63 -1.83
C TRP A 188 11.69 -12.20 -2.70
N VAL A 189 11.16 -13.39 -2.34
CA VAL A 189 10.06 -14.03 -3.08
C VAL A 189 8.81 -13.14 -3.17
N LEU A 190 8.55 -12.30 -2.15
CA LEU A 190 7.45 -11.33 -2.20
C LEU A 190 7.66 -10.26 -3.28
N SER A 191 8.92 -9.82 -3.52
CA SER A 191 9.21 -8.91 -4.64
C SER A 191 8.89 -9.54 -6.00
N LEU A 192 9.16 -10.83 -6.14
CA LEU A 192 8.79 -11.59 -7.34
C LEU A 192 7.26 -11.68 -7.50
N CYS A 193 6.53 -11.89 -6.40
CA CYS A 193 5.05 -11.83 -6.41
C CYS A 193 4.56 -10.44 -6.84
N ASN A 194 5.17 -9.36 -6.32
CA ASN A 194 4.84 -7.99 -6.72
C ASN A 194 5.05 -7.78 -8.21
N SER A 195 6.16 -8.30 -8.75
CA SER A 195 6.45 -8.26 -10.20
C SER A 195 5.40 -8.98 -11.04
N LEU A 196 4.91 -10.14 -10.58
CA LEU A 196 3.82 -10.86 -11.24
C LEU A 196 2.52 -10.04 -11.26
N LEU A 197 2.18 -9.40 -10.15
CA LEU A 197 0.94 -8.63 -9.98
C LEU A 197 0.97 -7.28 -10.71
N CYS A 198 2.15 -6.66 -10.86
CA CYS A 198 2.27 -5.24 -11.23
C CYS A 198 2.90 -4.98 -12.60
N GLY A 199 2.95 -5.98 -13.49
CA GLY A 199 3.29 -5.77 -14.89
C GLY A 199 4.70 -6.19 -15.31
N HIS A 200 5.48 -6.83 -14.43
CA HIS A 200 6.78 -7.42 -14.71
C HIS A 200 6.71 -8.96 -14.78
N ALA A 201 5.54 -9.51 -15.15
CA ALA A 201 5.26 -10.94 -15.10
C ALA A 201 6.24 -11.78 -15.95
N GLU A 202 6.64 -11.32 -17.12
CA GLU A 202 7.59 -12.06 -17.97
C GLU A 202 8.96 -12.21 -17.30
N GLN A 203 9.43 -11.15 -16.60
CA GLN A 203 10.67 -11.21 -15.82
C GLN A 203 10.52 -12.18 -14.66
N ALA A 204 9.48 -12.02 -13.85
CA ALA A 204 9.23 -12.86 -12.69
C ALA A 204 9.08 -14.35 -13.06
N LEU A 205 8.40 -14.68 -14.17
CA LEU A 205 8.28 -16.06 -14.66
C LEU A 205 9.64 -16.65 -15.09
N ARG A 206 10.53 -15.85 -15.69
CA ARG A 206 11.90 -16.31 -16.00
C ARG A 206 12.68 -16.56 -14.71
N GLU A 207 12.58 -15.71 -13.72
CA GLU A 207 13.28 -15.81 -12.45
C GLU A 207 12.82 -17.01 -11.60
N LEU A 208 11.57 -17.42 -11.72
CA LEU A 208 11.03 -18.65 -11.08
C LEU A 208 11.70 -19.94 -11.60
N THR A 209 12.40 -19.90 -12.71
CA THR A 209 13.06 -21.08 -13.31
C THR A 209 14.55 -21.16 -13.03
N ILE A 210 15.09 -20.22 -12.26
CA ILE A 210 16.51 -20.19 -11.84
C ILE A 210 16.69 -20.96 -10.54
#